data_f36f8e60d21689e1a742b96986434efc
#
_entry.id   f36f8e60d21689e1a742b96986434efc
#
_cell.length_a   1.000
_cell.length_b   1.000
_cell.length_c   1.000
_cell.angle_alpha   90.00
_cell.angle_beta   90.00
_cell.angle_gamma   90.00
#
_symmetry.space_group_name_H-M   'P 1'
#
loop_
_entity.id
_entity.type
_entity.pdbx_description
1 polymer ?
#
loop_
_entity_poly.entity_id
_entity_poly.type
_entity_poly.pdbx_seq_one_letter_code
_entity_poly.pdbx_strand_id
1 'polypeptide(L)'
;MRIGLLCSRIRVEEKLLRDALVHRGLEVEVVDDRELTLTLAQPVRRWDAVLERSISQTRALAVTSVLESWGIPTVNRHAVAVTCASKLATSAALEAAGVPTPATAVAFTPEAALHAAAELGYPVVLKPVTGSWGRLLARINDRDAAEQRLVLE
;
A
#
# COMPACT_ATOMS: atom_id res chain seq x y z
N MET A 1 -12.15 -6.51 24.66
CA MET A 1 -11.70 -5.70 23.50
C MET A 1 -12.08 -6.45 22.24
N ARG A 2 -12.81 -5.79 21.36
CA ARG A 2 -13.33 -6.37 20.13
C ARG A 2 -12.57 -5.82 18.91
N ILE A 3 -11.99 -6.73 18.13
CA ILE A 3 -11.16 -6.42 16.98
C ILE A 3 -11.90 -6.79 15.70
N GLY A 4 -12.02 -5.86 14.76
CA GLY A 4 -12.44 -6.14 13.40
C GLY A 4 -11.24 -6.62 12.57
N LEU A 5 -11.33 -7.78 11.95
CA LEU A 5 -10.37 -8.26 10.97
C LEU A 5 -11.03 -8.16 9.59
N LEU A 6 -10.70 -7.08 8.86
CA LEU A 6 -11.26 -6.83 7.53
C LEU A 6 -10.42 -7.51 6.46
N CYS A 7 -11.01 -8.39 5.68
CA CYS A 7 -10.31 -9.08 4.61
C CYS A 7 -11.28 -9.55 3.52
N SER A 8 -10.87 -9.45 2.27
CA SER A 8 -11.65 -9.99 1.13
C SER A 8 -11.54 -11.51 0.99
N ARG A 9 -10.56 -12.11 1.66
CA ARG A 9 -10.26 -13.53 1.59
C ARG A 9 -9.49 -13.95 2.84
N ILE A 10 -9.91 -15.04 3.45
CA ILE A 10 -9.20 -15.64 4.59
C ILE A 10 -8.10 -16.54 4.05
N ARG A 11 -6.85 -16.10 4.11
CA ARG A 11 -5.64 -16.86 3.79
C ARG A 11 -5.00 -17.40 5.08
N VAL A 12 -3.83 -18.00 4.97
CA VAL A 12 -3.10 -18.54 6.12
C VAL A 12 -2.75 -17.41 7.10
N GLU A 13 -2.33 -16.26 6.60
CA GLU A 13 -1.95 -15.11 7.42
C GLU A 13 -3.12 -14.57 8.24
N GLU A 14 -4.30 -14.44 7.65
CA GLU A 14 -5.50 -13.98 8.37
C GLU A 14 -5.96 -14.98 9.43
N LYS A 15 -5.80 -16.29 9.17
CA LYS A 15 -6.06 -17.33 10.18
C LYS A 15 -5.09 -17.21 11.35
N LEU A 16 -3.79 -17.10 11.08
CA LEU A 16 -2.76 -16.96 12.12
C LEU A 16 -2.97 -15.68 12.96
N LEU A 17 -3.32 -14.57 12.32
CA LEU A 17 -3.63 -13.32 13.03
C LEU A 17 -4.85 -13.48 13.94
N ARG A 18 -5.95 -14.03 13.42
CA ARG A 18 -7.16 -14.30 14.21
C ARG A 18 -6.84 -15.19 15.41
N ASP A 19 -6.17 -16.31 15.17
CA ASP A 19 -5.89 -17.29 16.22
C ASP A 19 -4.95 -16.72 17.29
N ALA A 20 -3.96 -15.91 16.89
CA ALA A 20 -3.07 -15.20 17.80
C ALA A 20 -3.79 -14.15 18.66
N LEU A 21 -4.77 -13.45 18.11
CA LEU A 21 -5.59 -12.48 18.84
C LEU A 21 -6.55 -13.19 19.82
N VAL A 22 -7.23 -14.23 19.38
CA VAL A 22 -8.12 -15.05 20.22
C VAL A 22 -7.34 -15.67 21.39
N HIS A 23 -6.15 -16.21 21.13
CA HIS A 23 -5.29 -16.76 22.19
C HIS A 23 -4.89 -15.71 23.25
N ARG A 24 -4.88 -14.43 22.90
CA ARG A 24 -4.67 -13.30 23.81
C ARG A 24 -5.95 -12.81 24.51
N GLY A 25 -7.04 -13.53 24.37
CA GLY A 25 -8.33 -13.19 25.01
C GLY A 25 -9.09 -12.06 24.32
N LEU A 26 -8.77 -11.76 23.06
CA LEU A 26 -9.51 -10.74 22.31
C LEU A 26 -10.68 -11.37 21.53
N GLU A 27 -11.79 -10.65 21.46
CA GLU A 27 -12.90 -11.00 20.58
C GLU A 27 -12.55 -10.54 19.16
N VAL A 28 -12.56 -11.48 18.20
CA VAL A 28 -12.21 -11.17 16.80
C VAL A 28 -13.41 -11.42 15.91
N GLU A 29 -13.83 -10.38 15.23
CA GLU A 29 -14.85 -10.44 14.20
C GLU A 29 -14.20 -10.35 12.81
N VAL A 30 -14.30 -11.44 12.04
CA VAL A 30 -13.85 -11.46 10.64
C VAL A 30 -14.94 -10.89 9.76
N VAL A 31 -14.61 -9.87 8.98
CA VAL A 31 -15.57 -9.17 8.12
C VAL A 31 -15.06 -9.19 6.67
N ASP A 32 -15.92 -9.60 5.76
CA ASP A 32 -15.65 -9.44 4.33
C ASP A 32 -15.72 -7.94 3.98
N ASP A 33 -14.61 -7.37 3.62
CA ASP A 33 -14.51 -5.95 3.28
C ASP A 33 -15.27 -5.56 2.00
N ARG A 34 -15.68 -6.55 1.19
CA ARG A 34 -16.50 -6.35 -0.01
C ARG A 34 -17.98 -6.12 0.31
N GLU A 35 -18.43 -6.63 1.45
CA GLU A 35 -19.80 -6.52 1.92
C GLU A 35 -20.00 -5.37 2.92
N LEU A 36 -18.89 -4.70 3.30
CA LEU A 36 -18.92 -3.63 4.27
C LEU A 36 -19.53 -2.36 3.69
N THR A 37 -20.57 -1.86 4.34
CA THR A 37 -21.17 -0.55 4.07
C THR A 37 -20.95 0.37 5.26
N LEU A 38 -20.41 1.55 5.02
CA LEU A 38 -20.14 2.58 6.02
C LEU A 38 -20.90 3.85 5.67
N THR A 39 -21.90 4.23 6.48
CA THR A 39 -22.67 5.46 6.29
C THR A 39 -22.03 6.58 7.09
N LEU A 40 -21.46 7.58 6.43
CA LEU A 40 -20.66 8.63 7.05
C LEU A 40 -21.36 9.36 8.20
N ALA A 41 -22.66 9.63 8.06
CA ALA A 41 -23.45 10.29 9.08
C ALA A 41 -23.85 9.37 10.27
N GLN A 42 -23.49 8.09 10.22
CA GLN A 42 -23.88 7.10 11.22
C GLN A 42 -22.65 6.29 11.66
N PRO A 43 -21.76 6.85 12.50
CA PRO A 43 -20.56 6.15 12.97
C PRO A 43 -20.93 4.85 13.69
N VAL A 44 -20.37 3.75 13.22
CA VAL A 44 -20.56 2.44 13.85
C VAL A 44 -19.42 2.20 14.82
N ARG A 45 -19.74 2.15 16.13
CA ARG A 45 -18.78 1.81 17.20
C ARG A 45 -18.83 0.32 17.52
N ARG A 46 -18.54 -0.48 16.52
CA ARG A 46 -18.63 -1.94 16.56
C ARG A 46 -17.35 -2.60 17.05
N TRP A 47 -16.19 -1.94 16.82
CA TRP A 47 -14.86 -2.42 17.15
C TRP A 47 -14.08 -1.40 17.95
N ASP A 48 -13.21 -1.89 18.84
CA ASP A 48 -12.25 -1.08 19.57
C ASP A 48 -11.02 -0.75 18.72
N ALA A 49 -10.69 -1.63 17.75
CA ALA A 49 -9.68 -1.42 16.74
C ALA A 49 -9.94 -2.32 15.52
N VAL A 50 -9.33 -1.99 14.38
CA VAL A 50 -9.47 -2.76 13.16
C VAL A 50 -8.12 -3.12 12.57
N LEU A 51 -7.93 -4.42 12.25
CA LEU A 51 -6.84 -4.90 11.40
C LEU A 51 -7.34 -4.90 9.96
N GLU A 52 -6.74 -4.05 9.15
CA GLU A 52 -7.07 -3.92 7.73
C GLU A 52 -6.18 -4.86 6.90
N ARG A 53 -6.80 -5.82 6.20
CA ARG A 53 -6.15 -6.87 5.43
C ARG A 53 -6.76 -7.04 4.04
N SER A 54 -7.41 -6.00 3.52
CA SER A 54 -7.98 -6.00 2.17
C SER A 54 -6.91 -6.23 1.11
N ILE A 55 -7.27 -6.97 0.08
CA ILE A 55 -6.42 -7.15 -1.11
C ILE A 55 -6.45 -5.88 -1.97
N SER A 56 -7.59 -5.20 -2.00
CA SER A 56 -7.78 -3.94 -2.74
C SER A 56 -7.23 -2.75 -1.97
N GLN A 57 -6.17 -2.15 -2.47
CA GLN A 57 -5.58 -0.95 -1.90
C GLN A 57 -6.56 0.23 -1.83
N THR A 58 -7.37 0.45 -2.87
CA THR A 58 -8.37 1.52 -2.87
C THR A 58 -9.40 1.33 -1.76
N ARG A 59 -9.85 0.09 -1.55
CA ARG A 59 -10.81 -0.23 -0.49
C ARG A 59 -10.17 -0.07 0.88
N ALA A 60 -8.95 -0.54 1.08
CA ALA A 60 -8.19 -0.35 2.31
C ALA A 60 -8.08 1.13 2.70
N LEU A 61 -7.70 1.99 1.75
CA LEU A 61 -7.61 3.43 1.98
C LEU A 61 -8.97 4.05 2.33
N ALA A 62 -10.02 3.71 1.61
CA ALA A 62 -11.37 4.23 1.88
C ALA A 62 -11.85 3.82 3.28
N VAL A 63 -11.75 2.53 3.61
CA VAL A 63 -12.21 2.02 4.90
C VAL A 63 -11.41 2.60 6.07
N THR A 64 -10.08 2.62 5.99
CA THR A 64 -9.24 3.18 7.08
C THR A 64 -9.50 4.67 7.27
N SER A 65 -9.71 5.44 6.20
CA SER A 65 -10.08 6.86 6.28
C SER A 65 -11.37 7.07 7.06
N VAL A 66 -12.42 6.31 6.74
CA VAL A 66 -13.71 6.42 7.40
C VAL A 66 -13.63 5.99 8.86
N LEU A 67 -13.03 4.83 9.15
CA LEU A 67 -12.95 4.29 10.51
C LEU A 67 -12.15 5.23 11.44
N GLU A 68 -11.02 5.77 10.97
CA GLU A 68 -10.23 6.71 11.77
C GLU A 68 -10.97 8.05 11.97
N SER A 69 -11.77 8.52 11.00
CA SER A 69 -12.62 9.69 11.20
C SER A 69 -13.69 9.49 12.29
N TRP A 70 -14.06 8.25 12.54
CA TRP A 70 -14.96 7.86 13.64
C TRP A 70 -14.23 7.58 14.97
N GLY A 71 -12.89 7.76 15.00
CA GLY A 71 -12.06 7.50 16.17
C GLY A 71 -11.77 6.02 16.43
N ILE A 72 -11.98 5.14 15.44
CA ILE A 72 -11.62 3.74 15.51
C ILE A 72 -10.20 3.58 14.96
N PRO A 73 -9.23 3.20 15.79
CA PRO A 73 -7.85 3.01 15.35
C PRO A 73 -7.74 1.84 14.35
N THR A 74 -6.95 2.06 13.31
CA THR A 74 -6.68 1.03 12.30
C THR A 74 -5.21 0.57 12.33
N VAL A 75 -4.97 -0.66 11.98
CA VAL A 75 -3.64 -1.24 11.76
C VAL A 75 -3.57 -1.77 10.31
N ASN A 76 -2.73 -1.20 9.45
CA ASN A 76 -1.95 0.03 9.67
C ASN A 76 -2.87 1.27 9.68
N ARG A 77 -2.36 2.37 10.24
CA ARG A 77 -3.06 3.66 10.21
C ARG A 77 -3.25 4.13 8.78
N HIS A 78 -4.32 4.89 8.54
CA HIS A 78 -4.62 5.44 7.21
C HIS A 78 -3.42 6.20 6.59
N ALA A 79 -2.77 7.08 7.35
CA ALA A 79 -1.61 7.83 6.87
C ALA A 79 -0.46 6.92 6.41
N VAL A 80 -0.20 5.82 7.13
CA VAL A 80 0.80 4.81 6.73
C VAL A 80 0.36 4.10 5.45
N ALA A 81 -0.91 3.72 5.36
CA ALA A 81 -1.46 3.06 4.18
C ALA A 81 -1.37 3.96 2.93
N VAL A 82 -1.63 5.28 3.07
CA VAL A 82 -1.46 6.27 1.99
C VAL A 82 -0.01 6.34 1.53
N THR A 83 0.94 6.44 2.45
CA THR A 83 2.37 6.47 2.11
C THR A 83 2.80 5.21 1.37
N CYS A 84 2.42 4.03 1.88
CA CYS A 84 2.74 2.74 1.27
C CYS A 84 2.02 2.50 -0.08
N ALA A 85 0.94 3.24 -0.37
CA ALA A 85 0.23 3.20 -1.64
C ALA A 85 1.03 3.77 -2.80
N SER A 86 1.97 4.67 -2.53
CA SER A 86 2.84 5.32 -3.50
C SER A 86 4.28 4.87 -3.33
N LYS A 87 4.89 4.30 -4.39
CA LYS A 87 6.31 3.93 -4.38
C LYS A 87 7.21 5.15 -4.20
N LEU A 88 6.81 6.28 -4.78
CA LEU A 88 7.51 7.55 -4.62
C LEU A 88 7.46 8.04 -3.17
N ALA A 89 6.26 8.11 -2.58
CA ALA A 89 6.10 8.55 -1.20
C ALA A 89 6.83 7.62 -0.22
N THR A 90 6.81 6.30 -0.46
CA THR A 90 7.56 5.33 0.34
C THR A 90 9.06 5.57 0.24
N SER A 91 9.61 5.73 -0.99
CA SER A 91 11.05 6.00 -1.18
C SER A 91 11.48 7.30 -0.52
N ALA A 92 10.69 8.36 -0.69
CA ALA A 92 10.96 9.66 -0.05
C ALA A 92 10.92 9.58 1.48
N ALA A 93 9.98 8.84 2.06
CA ALA A 93 9.89 8.64 3.51
C ALA A 93 11.08 7.84 4.06
N LEU A 94 11.53 6.81 3.34
CA LEU A 94 12.71 6.01 3.71
C LEU A 94 13.98 6.86 3.67
N GLU A 95 14.16 7.65 2.61
CA GLU A 95 15.30 8.54 2.46
C GLU A 95 15.34 9.61 3.57
N ALA A 96 14.21 10.26 3.83
CA ALA A 96 14.09 11.25 4.89
C ALA A 96 14.36 10.68 6.29
N ALA A 97 14.09 9.38 6.50
CA ALA A 97 14.37 8.68 7.75
C ALA A 97 15.80 8.11 7.83
N GLY A 98 16.64 8.33 6.81
CA GLY A 98 18.01 7.80 6.75
C GLY A 98 18.06 6.27 6.61
N VAL A 99 16.98 5.64 6.15
CA VAL A 99 16.95 4.20 5.89
C VAL A 99 17.67 3.91 4.57
N PRO A 100 18.64 3.01 4.53
CA PRO A 100 19.32 2.66 3.29
C PRO A 100 18.34 2.23 2.21
N THR A 101 18.30 2.94 1.11
CA THR A 101 17.41 2.68 -0.03
C THR A 101 18.16 2.94 -1.34
N PRO A 102 17.84 2.23 -2.43
CA PRO A 102 18.46 2.52 -3.72
C PRO A 102 18.16 3.95 -4.17
N ALA A 103 19.15 4.58 -4.84
CA ALA A 103 18.95 5.88 -5.46
C ALA A 103 17.72 5.86 -6.37
N THR A 104 16.85 6.84 -6.20
CA THR A 104 15.56 6.88 -6.86
C THR A 104 15.34 8.27 -7.46
N ALA A 105 14.97 8.31 -8.74
CA ALA A 105 14.52 9.51 -9.43
C ALA A 105 13.07 9.36 -9.85
N VAL A 106 12.37 10.48 -9.98
CA VAL A 106 11.02 10.54 -10.56
C VAL A 106 11.07 11.41 -11.81
N ALA A 107 10.42 10.97 -12.87
CA ALA A 107 10.33 11.67 -14.11
C ALA A 107 8.88 11.74 -14.57
N PHE A 108 8.51 12.79 -15.29
CA PHE A 108 7.14 13.06 -15.74
C PHE A 108 7.01 13.06 -17.27
N THR A 109 8.15 12.91 -17.97
CA THR A 109 8.20 12.73 -19.44
C THR A 109 9.18 11.61 -19.78
N PRO A 110 9.05 10.97 -20.95
CA PRO A 110 10.00 9.99 -21.44
C PRO A 110 11.45 10.55 -21.49
N GLU A 111 11.63 11.76 -21.96
CA GLU A 111 12.94 12.41 -22.09
C GLU A 111 13.59 12.62 -20.70
N ALA A 112 12.82 13.10 -19.73
CA ALA A 112 13.31 13.25 -18.36
C ALA A 112 13.65 11.90 -17.74
N ALA A 113 12.89 10.84 -18.04
CA ALA A 113 13.17 9.49 -17.56
C ALA A 113 14.46 8.91 -18.18
N LEU A 114 14.72 9.15 -19.47
CA LEU A 114 15.96 8.77 -20.13
C LEU A 114 17.18 9.47 -19.51
N HIS A 115 17.05 10.76 -19.24
CA HIS A 115 18.10 11.54 -18.58
C HIS A 115 18.38 11.01 -17.16
N ALA A 116 17.35 10.85 -16.36
CA ALA A 116 17.48 10.33 -15.00
C ALA A 116 18.05 8.90 -14.96
N ALA A 117 17.69 8.04 -15.88
CA ALA A 117 18.24 6.69 -15.98
C ALA A 117 19.74 6.70 -16.31
N ALA A 118 20.17 7.63 -17.20
CA ALA A 118 21.60 7.80 -17.53
C ALA A 118 22.41 8.34 -16.33
N GLU A 119 21.85 9.26 -15.55
CA GLU A 119 22.50 9.80 -14.34
C GLU A 119 22.61 8.75 -13.23
N LEU A 120 21.57 7.94 -13.01
CA LEU A 120 21.58 6.86 -12.03
C LEU A 120 22.55 5.73 -12.38
N GLY A 121 22.84 5.57 -13.67
CA GLY A 121 23.65 4.48 -14.21
C GLY A 121 22.86 3.18 -14.37
N TYR A 122 23.06 2.52 -15.50
CA TYR A 122 22.40 1.24 -15.80
C TYR A 122 23.06 0.06 -15.04
N PRO A 123 22.30 -0.99 -14.68
CA PRO A 123 20.87 -1.18 -14.95
C PRO A 123 19.98 -0.43 -13.95
N VAL A 124 18.87 0.10 -14.41
CA VAL A 124 17.82 0.72 -13.58
C VAL A 124 16.53 -0.10 -13.58
N VAL A 125 15.66 0.15 -12.61
CA VAL A 125 14.32 -0.45 -12.58
C VAL A 125 13.27 0.65 -12.73
N LEU A 126 12.54 0.61 -13.84
CA LEU A 126 11.40 1.47 -14.09
C LEU A 126 10.18 0.93 -13.34
N LYS A 127 9.46 1.82 -12.65
CA LYS A 127 8.28 1.45 -11.85
C LYS A 127 7.21 2.52 -11.99
N PRO A 128 5.92 2.18 -12.14
CA PRO A 128 4.86 3.16 -11.98
C PRO A 128 4.81 3.63 -10.52
N VAL A 129 4.45 4.90 -10.29
CA VAL A 129 4.33 5.48 -8.95
C VAL A 129 3.33 4.70 -8.09
N THR A 130 2.20 4.31 -8.68
CA THR A 130 1.15 3.51 -8.04
C THR A 130 1.04 2.14 -8.71
N GLY A 131 0.40 1.20 -8.04
CA GLY A 131 0.21 -0.16 -8.52
C GLY A 131 0.91 -1.21 -7.66
N SER A 132 0.41 -2.43 -7.74
CA SER A 132 0.83 -3.58 -6.91
C SER A 132 1.12 -4.82 -7.77
N TRP A 133 1.62 -5.87 -7.14
CA TRP A 133 1.86 -7.17 -7.76
C TRP A 133 2.91 -7.18 -8.90
N GLY A 134 3.86 -6.25 -8.86
CA GLY A 134 4.95 -6.22 -9.85
C GLY A 134 4.51 -5.85 -11.27
N ARG A 135 3.28 -5.38 -11.46
CA ARG A 135 2.78 -4.98 -12.78
C ARG A 135 3.52 -3.74 -13.26
N LEU A 136 3.85 -3.72 -14.56
CA LEU A 136 4.55 -2.63 -15.23
C LEU A 136 5.94 -2.33 -14.63
N LEU A 137 6.57 -3.30 -13.98
CA LEU A 137 7.98 -3.20 -13.60
C LEU A 137 8.86 -3.65 -14.77
N ALA A 138 9.88 -2.88 -15.08
CA ALA A 138 10.85 -3.24 -16.10
C ALA A 138 12.27 -2.99 -15.60
N ARG A 139 13.15 -3.97 -15.76
CA ARG A 139 14.60 -3.77 -15.66
C ARG A 139 15.10 -3.27 -16.99
N ILE A 140 15.78 -2.16 -16.96
CA ILE A 140 16.35 -1.47 -18.13
C ILE A 140 17.87 -1.60 -18.01
N ASN A 141 18.48 -2.31 -18.93
CA ASN A 141 19.91 -2.64 -18.84
C ASN A 141 20.83 -1.59 -19.49
N ASP A 142 20.31 -0.84 -20.44
CA ASP A 142 21.05 0.14 -21.24
C ASP A 142 20.11 1.22 -21.79
N ARG A 143 20.70 2.20 -22.50
CA ARG A 143 19.98 3.32 -23.08
C ARG A 143 19.01 2.89 -24.16
N ASP A 144 19.42 1.96 -25.03
CA ASP A 144 18.59 1.52 -26.16
C ASP A 144 17.30 0.84 -25.66
N ALA A 145 17.44 0.00 -24.62
CA ALA A 145 16.29 -0.62 -23.95
C ALA A 145 15.37 0.43 -23.27
N ALA A 146 15.95 1.52 -22.74
CA ALA A 146 15.19 2.62 -22.16
C ALA A 146 14.38 3.37 -23.23
N GLU A 147 14.99 3.72 -24.35
CA GLU A 147 14.34 4.42 -25.47
C GLU A 147 13.19 3.59 -26.04
N GLN A 148 13.41 2.30 -26.28
CA GLN A 148 12.35 1.40 -26.78
C GLN A 148 11.16 1.29 -25.81
N ARG A 149 11.40 1.31 -24.50
CA ARG A 149 10.35 1.13 -23.50
C ARG A 149 9.55 2.39 -23.21
N LEU A 150 10.19 3.55 -23.24
CA LEU A 150 9.58 4.83 -22.85
C LEU A 150 8.91 5.58 -24.02
N VAL A 151 9.27 5.26 -25.26
CA VAL A 151 8.70 5.93 -26.46
C VAL A 151 7.48 5.19 -27.02
N LEU A 152 7.20 3.97 -26.59
CA LEU A 152 6.08 3.15 -27.09
C LEU A 152 4.79 3.27 -26.25
N GLU A 153 4.74 4.14 -25.24
CA GLU A 153 3.54 4.51 -24.47
C GLU A 153 3.15 5.97 -24.76
#